data_d94876a69226c4613f2c811f2edf1d4c
#
_entry.id   d94876a69226c4613f2c811f2edf1d4c
#
_cell.length_a   1.000
_cell.length_b   1.000
_cell.length_c   1.000
_cell.angle_alpha   90.00
_cell.angle_beta   90.00
_cell.angle_gamma   90.00
#
_symmetry.space_group_name_H-M   'P 1'
#
loop_
_entity.id
_entity.type
_entity.pdbx_description
1 polymer ?
#
loop_
_entity_poly.entity_id
_entity_poly.type
_entity_poly.pdbx_seq_one_letter_code
_entity_poly.pdbx_strand_id
1 'polypeptide(L)'
;PGTMSPYQHGEVFVTDDGSETDLDLGHYERFTDINCTKNDSISSGKIYSSVIDKERKGLYLGSTVQVIPHVTEEIKSFVKLGIKDNEVVICEIGGTVGDIESLPFLEAIRQFKNEKPNDTLLIHLTLLPYLESSGELKTKPTQHSVKDLLNSGIQPDVIAVSYTHLRAHET
;
A
#
# COMPACT_ATOMS: atom_id res chain seq x y z
N PRO A 1 5.67 -1.80 -2.42
CA PRO A 1 5.81 -1.44 -3.84
C PRO A 1 7.26 -1.34 -4.32
N GLY A 2 8.23 -0.90 -3.49
CA GLY A 2 9.63 -0.75 -3.89
C GLY A 2 10.32 -2.04 -4.30
N THR A 3 9.86 -3.19 -3.83
CA THR A 3 10.42 -4.49 -4.13
C THR A 3 9.56 -5.21 -5.17
N MET A 4 10.18 -5.70 -6.24
CA MET A 4 9.47 -6.44 -7.28
C MET A 4 8.96 -7.80 -6.79
N SER A 5 9.64 -8.40 -5.79
CA SER A 5 9.27 -9.67 -5.20
C SER A 5 9.58 -9.66 -3.69
N PRO A 6 8.70 -10.18 -2.83
CA PRO A 6 8.92 -10.30 -1.38
C PRO A 6 10.15 -11.14 -1.04
N TYR A 7 10.44 -12.14 -1.84
CA TYR A 7 11.56 -13.05 -1.68
C TYR A 7 12.94 -12.37 -1.57
N GLN A 8 13.11 -11.19 -2.18
CA GLN A 8 14.41 -10.53 -2.27
C GLN A 8 14.90 -9.90 -0.96
N HIS A 9 14.03 -9.53 -0.03
CA HIS A 9 14.47 -8.95 1.26
C HIS A 9 14.35 -9.89 2.46
N GLY A 10 14.00 -11.17 2.24
CA GLY A 10 14.04 -12.21 3.28
C GLY A 10 12.95 -12.13 4.35
N GLU A 11 12.07 -11.16 4.28
CA GLU A 11 10.90 -11.00 5.15
C GLU A 11 9.68 -11.54 4.42
N VAL A 12 9.53 -12.87 4.44
CA VAL A 12 8.49 -13.58 3.69
C VAL A 12 7.56 -14.30 4.65
N PHE A 13 6.26 -14.12 4.44
CA PHE A 13 5.20 -14.94 5.00
C PHE A 13 4.62 -15.84 3.91
N VAL A 14 4.40 -17.11 4.23
CA VAL A 14 3.79 -18.06 3.30
C VAL A 14 2.37 -18.35 3.77
N THR A 15 1.41 -18.02 2.93
CA THR A 15 0.00 -18.28 3.18
C THR A 15 -0.33 -19.79 3.09
N ASP A 16 -1.46 -20.21 3.65
CA ASP A 16 -1.89 -21.62 3.61
C ASP A 16 -2.04 -22.18 2.19
N ASP A 17 -2.33 -21.31 1.20
CA ASP A 17 -2.40 -21.68 -0.21
C ASP A 17 -1.03 -21.66 -0.92
N GLY A 18 0.06 -21.51 -0.15
CA GLY A 18 1.45 -21.61 -0.63
C GLY A 18 1.98 -20.37 -1.33
N SER A 19 1.33 -19.22 -1.20
CA SER A 19 1.82 -17.98 -1.78
C SER A 19 2.85 -17.30 -0.87
N GLU A 20 4.00 -16.95 -1.44
CA GLU A 20 4.99 -16.09 -0.78
C GLU A 20 4.51 -14.65 -0.84
N THR A 21 4.38 -14.02 0.33
CA THR A 21 3.86 -12.67 0.50
C THR A 21 4.74 -11.86 1.44
N ASP A 22 4.41 -10.61 1.64
CA ASP A 22 5.05 -9.76 2.63
C ASP A 22 4.76 -10.27 4.05
N LEU A 23 5.71 -10.06 4.96
CA LEU A 23 5.61 -10.51 6.37
C LEU A 23 4.38 -9.93 7.09
N ASP A 24 3.93 -8.76 6.68
CA ASP A 24 2.79 -8.06 7.29
C ASP A 24 1.50 -8.88 7.25
N LEU A 25 1.32 -9.76 6.26
CA LEU A 25 0.17 -10.65 6.21
C LEU A 25 0.08 -11.58 7.43
N GLY A 26 1.22 -12.08 7.90
CA GLY A 26 1.26 -12.90 9.12
C GLY A 26 0.83 -12.12 10.36
N HIS A 27 1.12 -10.82 10.41
CA HIS A 27 0.62 -9.96 11.47
C HIS A 27 -0.89 -9.75 11.36
N TYR A 28 -1.42 -9.54 10.15
CA TYR A 28 -2.86 -9.37 9.95
C TYR A 28 -3.64 -10.62 10.35
N GLU A 29 -3.20 -11.81 9.95
CA GLU A 29 -3.81 -13.08 10.40
C GLU A 29 -3.86 -13.17 11.93
N ARG A 30 -2.74 -12.84 12.57
CA ARG A 30 -2.62 -12.90 14.04
C ARG A 30 -3.61 -11.98 14.77
N PHE A 31 -3.91 -10.82 14.21
CA PHE A 31 -4.76 -9.82 14.87
C PHE A 31 -6.23 -9.90 14.46
N THR A 32 -6.54 -10.50 13.31
CA THR A 32 -7.91 -10.54 12.77
C THR A 32 -8.55 -11.90 12.82
N ASP A 33 -7.77 -12.97 13.08
CA ASP A 33 -8.18 -14.37 12.96
C ASP A 33 -8.73 -14.74 11.57
N ILE A 34 -8.28 -14.02 10.53
CA ILE A 34 -8.63 -14.25 9.13
C ILE A 34 -7.41 -14.83 8.42
N ASN A 35 -7.57 -16.00 7.80
CA ASN A 35 -6.49 -16.57 6.99
C ASN A 35 -6.36 -15.80 5.67
N CYS A 36 -5.17 -15.27 5.44
CA CYS A 36 -4.82 -14.60 4.20
C CYS A 36 -4.51 -15.62 3.09
N THR A 37 -4.72 -15.19 1.87
CA THR A 37 -4.51 -15.99 0.66
C THR A 37 -3.65 -15.22 -0.34
N LYS A 38 -3.30 -15.85 -1.46
CA LYS A 38 -2.62 -15.20 -2.58
C LYS A 38 -3.35 -13.96 -3.14
N ASN A 39 -4.63 -13.80 -2.81
CA ASN A 39 -5.43 -12.66 -3.26
C ASN A 39 -5.34 -11.44 -2.32
N ASP A 40 -4.67 -11.60 -1.18
CA ASP A 40 -4.58 -10.55 -0.16
C ASP A 40 -3.26 -9.76 -0.22
N SER A 41 -2.33 -10.18 -1.11
CA SER A 41 -1.08 -9.45 -1.36
C SER A 41 -0.70 -9.46 -2.83
N ILE A 42 -0.23 -8.33 -3.32
CA ILE A 42 0.31 -8.22 -4.66
C ILE A 42 1.57 -7.34 -4.69
N SER A 43 2.62 -7.85 -5.30
CA SER A 43 3.86 -7.09 -5.53
C SER A 43 3.79 -6.27 -6.80
N SER A 44 4.61 -5.22 -6.88
CA SER A 44 4.77 -4.44 -8.13
C SER A 44 5.18 -5.33 -9.31
N GLY A 45 6.04 -6.33 -9.07
CA GLY A 45 6.45 -7.29 -10.10
C GLY A 45 5.27 -8.06 -10.69
N LYS A 46 4.34 -8.54 -9.86
CA LYS A 46 3.12 -9.22 -10.33
C LYS A 46 2.21 -8.29 -11.15
N ILE A 47 2.05 -7.03 -10.73
CA ILE A 47 1.28 -6.03 -11.47
C ILE A 47 1.87 -5.80 -12.86
N TYR A 48 3.18 -5.49 -12.95
CA TYR A 48 3.83 -5.24 -14.23
C TYR A 48 3.84 -6.47 -15.12
N SER A 49 4.09 -7.68 -14.58
CA SER A 49 4.02 -8.92 -15.33
C SER A 49 2.64 -9.14 -15.94
N SER A 50 1.58 -8.92 -15.15
CA SER A 50 0.20 -9.04 -15.65
C SER A 50 -0.08 -8.08 -16.80
N VAL A 51 0.34 -6.83 -16.71
CA VAL A 51 0.16 -5.82 -17.77
C VAL A 51 0.93 -6.22 -19.03
N ILE A 52 2.19 -6.67 -18.90
CA ILE A 52 3.02 -7.12 -20.04
C ILE A 52 2.42 -8.35 -20.71
N ASP A 53 1.94 -9.32 -19.92
CA ASP A 53 1.32 -10.53 -20.46
C ASP A 53 0.02 -10.22 -21.21
N LYS A 54 -0.79 -9.29 -20.71
CA LYS A 54 -2.00 -8.80 -21.39
C LYS A 54 -1.66 -8.10 -22.71
N GLU A 55 -0.61 -7.27 -22.70
CA GLU A 55 -0.12 -6.60 -23.92
C GLU A 55 0.30 -7.62 -24.97
N ARG A 56 1.17 -8.57 -24.62
CA ARG A 56 1.64 -9.61 -25.52
C ARG A 56 0.54 -10.51 -26.09
N LYS A 57 -0.54 -10.70 -25.33
CA LYS A 57 -1.74 -11.42 -25.78
C LYS A 57 -2.70 -10.54 -26.60
N GLY A 58 -2.36 -9.28 -26.87
CA GLY A 58 -3.17 -8.36 -27.65
C GLY A 58 -4.46 -7.89 -26.97
N LEU A 59 -4.57 -8.03 -25.65
CA LEU A 59 -5.81 -7.71 -24.93
C LEU A 59 -6.09 -6.20 -24.86
N TYR A 60 -5.10 -5.36 -25.18
CA TYR A 60 -5.26 -3.90 -25.27
C TYR A 60 -5.57 -3.41 -26.69
N LEU A 61 -5.89 -4.34 -27.63
CA LEU A 61 -6.39 -4.04 -28.98
C LEU A 61 -5.51 -3.04 -29.78
N GLY A 62 -4.18 -3.14 -29.61
CA GLY A 62 -3.20 -2.26 -30.28
C GLY A 62 -3.01 -0.89 -29.66
N SER A 63 -3.62 -0.63 -28.50
CA SER A 63 -3.36 0.61 -27.75
C SER A 63 -1.95 0.67 -27.24
N THR A 64 -1.36 1.87 -27.16
CA THR A 64 -0.08 2.07 -26.49
C THR A 64 -0.24 1.84 -24.99
N VAL A 65 0.44 0.83 -24.45
CA VAL A 65 0.37 0.50 -23.01
C VAL A 65 1.26 1.45 -22.23
N GLN A 66 0.69 2.06 -21.20
CA GLN A 66 1.34 3.07 -20.35
C GLN A 66 1.05 2.79 -18.88
N VAL A 67 1.79 3.43 -17.97
CA VAL A 67 1.52 3.34 -16.53
C VAL A 67 0.08 3.80 -16.23
N ILE A 68 -0.30 4.94 -16.78
CA ILE A 68 -1.68 5.43 -16.75
C ILE A 68 -2.26 5.27 -18.17
N PRO A 69 -3.36 4.56 -18.36
CA PRO A 69 -4.22 3.94 -17.34
C PRO A 69 -3.92 2.48 -17.01
N HIS A 70 -3.03 1.78 -17.73
CA HIS A 70 -3.00 0.32 -17.73
C HIS A 70 -2.50 -0.29 -16.40
N VAL A 71 -1.39 0.23 -15.85
CA VAL A 71 -0.88 -0.24 -14.56
C VAL A 71 -1.79 0.20 -13.42
N THR A 72 -2.30 1.44 -13.47
CA THR A 72 -3.21 1.95 -12.44
C THR A 72 -4.55 1.18 -12.42
N GLU A 73 -5.08 0.80 -13.58
CA GLU A 73 -6.30 -0.03 -13.65
C GLU A 73 -6.05 -1.45 -13.11
N GLU A 74 -4.87 -2.02 -13.35
CA GLU A 74 -4.51 -3.32 -12.79
C GLU A 74 -4.46 -3.28 -11.27
N ILE A 75 -3.86 -2.24 -10.68
CA ILE A 75 -3.83 -2.02 -9.23
C ILE A 75 -5.26 -1.85 -8.69
N LYS A 76 -6.08 -0.99 -9.30
CA LYS A 76 -7.47 -0.79 -8.87
C LYS A 76 -8.31 -2.07 -8.99
N SER A 77 -8.06 -2.87 -10.01
CA SER A 77 -8.74 -4.16 -10.20
C SER A 77 -8.41 -5.12 -9.07
N PHE A 78 -7.15 -5.15 -8.62
CA PHE A 78 -6.74 -5.96 -7.47
C PHE A 78 -7.45 -5.51 -6.18
N VAL A 79 -7.47 -4.20 -5.89
CA VAL A 79 -8.19 -3.64 -4.73
C VAL A 79 -9.68 -4.03 -4.76
N LYS A 80 -10.30 -3.98 -5.94
CA LYS A 80 -11.73 -4.35 -6.13
C LYS A 80 -12.02 -5.82 -5.84
N LEU A 81 -11.04 -6.72 -5.97
CA LEU A 81 -11.24 -8.14 -5.62
C LEU A 81 -11.57 -8.33 -4.15
N GLY A 82 -10.88 -7.61 -3.26
CA GLY A 82 -11.12 -7.67 -1.82
C GLY A 82 -12.49 -7.10 -1.39
N ILE A 83 -13.07 -6.20 -2.18
CA ILE A 83 -14.33 -5.52 -1.82
C ILE A 83 -15.56 -6.41 -2.03
N LYS A 84 -15.47 -7.38 -2.93
CA LYS A 84 -16.63 -8.10 -3.48
C LYS A 84 -17.56 -8.72 -2.43
N ASP A 85 -17.01 -9.25 -1.34
CA ASP A 85 -17.76 -10.01 -0.35
C ASP A 85 -17.58 -9.45 1.09
N ASN A 86 -16.93 -8.32 1.24
CA ASN A 86 -16.60 -7.73 2.53
C ASN A 86 -17.27 -6.36 2.73
N GLU A 87 -17.70 -6.09 3.96
CA GLU A 87 -18.26 -4.79 4.35
C GLU A 87 -17.18 -3.72 4.45
N VAL A 88 -16.00 -4.08 4.91
CA VAL A 88 -14.82 -3.21 5.05
C VAL A 88 -13.59 -3.93 4.54
N VAL A 89 -12.80 -3.25 3.71
CA VAL A 89 -11.52 -3.74 3.22
C VAL A 89 -10.45 -2.73 3.59
N ILE A 90 -9.39 -3.20 4.25
CA ILE A 90 -8.21 -2.39 4.57
C ILE A 90 -7.12 -2.73 3.56
N CYS A 91 -6.73 -1.73 2.77
CA CYS A 91 -5.64 -1.85 1.80
C CYS A 91 -4.43 -1.07 2.30
N GLU A 92 -3.32 -1.74 2.49
CA GLU A 92 -2.04 -1.11 2.79
C GLU A 92 -1.23 -0.91 1.51
N ILE A 93 -0.71 0.30 1.35
CA ILE A 93 0.27 0.62 0.32
C ILE A 93 1.63 0.71 1.00
N GLY A 94 2.45 -0.30 0.83
CA GLY A 94 3.80 -0.33 1.39
C GLY A 94 4.73 0.69 0.73
N GLY A 95 5.79 1.04 1.44
CA GLY A 95 6.81 1.99 0.99
C GLY A 95 6.57 3.42 1.46
N THR A 96 7.58 4.25 1.27
CA THR A 96 7.55 5.66 1.68
C THR A 96 6.86 6.50 0.63
N VAL A 97 5.98 7.41 1.07
CA VAL A 97 5.39 8.42 0.17
C VAL A 97 6.51 9.31 -0.40
N GLY A 98 6.53 9.47 -1.71
CA GLY A 98 7.57 10.20 -2.44
C GLY A 98 8.57 9.31 -3.18
N ASP A 99 8.62 8.01 -2.86
CA ASP A 99 9.44 7.06 -3.60
C ASP A 99 8.87 6.84 -5.02
N ILE A 100 9.75 6.77 -6.02
CA ILE A 100 9.36 6.62 -7.42
C ILE A 100 8.55 5.34 -7.64
N GLU A 101 8.93 4.25 -6.97
CA GLU A 101 8.27 2.95 -7.07
C GLU A 101 6.84 2.96 -6.54
N SER A 102 6.51 3.88 -5.63
CA SER A 102 5.17 4.02 -5.06
C SER A 102 4.22 4.83 -5.92
N LEU A 103 4.72 5.64 -6.85
CA LEU A 103 3.91 6.59 -7.63
C LEU A 103 2.73 5.95 -8.37
N PRO A 104 2.85 4.80 -9.06
CA PRO A 104 1.72 4.17 -9.73
C PRO A 104 0.62 3.73 -8.75
N PHE A 105 0.99 3.30 -7.54
CA PHE A 105 0.05 2.90 -6.51
C PHE A 105 -0.66 4.12 -5.92
N LEU A 106 0.06 5.19 -5.62
CA LEU A 106 -0.52 6.44 -5.14
C LEU A 106 -1.49 7.03 -6.18
N GLU A 107 -1.11 7.03 -7.46
CA GLU A 107 -2.00 7.47 -8.53
C GLU A 107 -3.25 6.60 -8.64
N ALA A 108 -3.12 5.28 -8.55
CA ALA A 108 -4.26 4.36 -8.56
C ALA A 108 -5.22 4.64 -7.39
N ILE A 109 -4.70 4.87 -6.17
CA ILE A 109 -5.52 5.19 -5.00
C ILE A 109 -6.17 6.56 -5.12
N ARG A 110 -5.46 7.56 -5.66
CA ARG A 110 -6.02 8.87 -5.94
C ARG A 110 -7.23 8.77 -6.89
N GLN A 111 -7.09 8.00 -7.97
CA GLN A 111 -8.18 7.72 -8.91
C GLN A 111 -9.33 6.98 -8.21
N PHE A 112 -9.02 5.96 -7.41
CA PHE A 112 -10.01 5.17 -6.68
C PHE A 112 -10.82 6.03 -5.71
N LYS A 113 -10.16 6.92 -4.94
CA LYS A 113 -10.84 7.88 -4.05
C LYS A 113 -11.77 8.81 -4.83
N ASN A 114 -11.35 9.28 -6.00
CA ASN A 114 -12.18 10.13 -6.85
C ASN A 114 -13.39 9.39 -7.46
N GLU A 115 -13.23 8.11 -7.80
CA GLU A 115 -14.31 7.25 -8.31
C GLU A 115 -15.31 6.87 -7.19
N LYS A 116 -14.85 6.72 -5.96
CA LYS A 116 -15.58 6.23 -4.80
C LYS A 116 -15.42 7.12 -3.56
N PRO A 117 -15.75 8.42 -3.63
CA PRO A 117 -15.41 9.36 -2.56
C PRO A 117 -16.10 9.06 -1.23
N ASN A 118 -17.30 8.48 -1.26
CA ASN A 118 -18.08 8.17 -0.06
C ASN A 118 -17.76 6.78 0.54
N ASP A 119 -17.12 5.92 -0.26
CA ASP A 119 -16.82 4.54 0.12
C ASP A 119 -15.33 4.35 0.45
N THR A 120 -14.53 5.42 0.41
CA THR A 120 -13.09 5.35 0.59
C THR A 120 -12.63 6.30 1.71
N LEU A 121 -11.90 5.75 2.68
CA LEU A 121 -11.22 6.51 3.73
C LEU A 121 -9.71 6.38 3.52
N LEU A 122 -9.00 7.52 3.46
CA LEU A 122 -7.56 7.56 3.32
C LEU A 122 -6.90 7.87 4.66
N ILE A 123 -6.15 6.90 5.16
CA ILE A 123 -5.39 7.03 6.40
C ILE A 123 -3.91 7.13 6.03
N HIS A 124 -3.27 8.23 6.44
CA HIS A 124 -1.83 8.42 6.24
C HIS A 124 -1.08 8.10 7.52
N LEU A 125 -0.22 7.09 7.46
CA LEU A 125 0.62 6.69 8.58
C LEU A 125 1.92 7.50 8.56
N THR A 126 2.26 8.13 9.69
CA THR A 126 3.48 8.94 9.83
C THR A 126 4.27 8.58 11.07
N LEU A 127 5.54 8.97 11.11
CA LEU A 127 6.42 8.80 12.25
C LEU A 127 6.56 10.12 13.01
N LEU A 128 6.37 10.07 14.33
CA LEU A 128 6.63 11.17 15.25
C LEU A 128 7.75 10.77 16.23
N PRO A 129 9.03 11.00 15.89
CA PRO A 129 10.12 10.59 16.75
C PRO A 129 10.23 11.48 17.98
N TYR A 130 10.50 10.85 19.12
CA TYR A 130 10.91 11.51 20.34
C TYR A 130 12.44 11.48 20.45
N LEU A 131 13.05 12.65 20.67
CA LEU A 131 14.49 12.76 20.87
C LEU A 131 14.79 12.91 22.37
N GLU A 132 15.34 11.85 22.96
CA GLU A 132 15.72 11.84 24.38
C GLU A 132 16.72 12.96 24.73
N SER A 133 17.67 13.23 23.81
CA SER A 133 18.70 14.25 23.99
C SER A 133 18.16 15.68 24.15
N SER A 134 17.01 15.99 23.56
CA SER A 134 16.37 17.30 23.65
C SER A 134 15.06 17.29 24.43
N GLY A 135 14.57 16.12 24.83
CA GLY A 135 13.32 15.95 25.57
C GLY A 135 12.06 16.38 24.79
N GLU A 136 12.10 16.32 23.46
CA GLU A 136 11.00 16.85 22.64
C GLU A 136 10.63 15.94 21.46
N LEU A 137 9.36 16.06 21.04
CA LEU A 137 8.83 15.43 19.83
C LEU A 137 9.23 16.23 18.59
N LYS A 138 9.65 15.54 17.56
CA LYS A 138 9.98 16.14 16.25
C LYS A 138 8.86 15.93 15.24
N THR A 139 8.11 16.99 14.97
CA THR A 139 6.97 16.96 14.04
C THR A 139 7.36 17.14 12.58
N LYS A 140 8.59 17.55 12.27
CA LYS A 140 9.08 17.78 10.91
C LYS A 140 8.92 16.56 9.98
N PRO A 141 9.26 15.32 10.39
CA PRO A 141 9.07 14.14 9.53
C PRO A 141 7.62 13.96 9.11
N THR A 142 6.68 14.08 10.07
CA THR A 142 5.24 14.03 9.79
C THR A 142 4.82 15.13 8.81
N GLN A 143 5.25 16.38 9.03
CA GLN A 143 4.91 17.50 8.16
C GLN A 143 5.41 17.29 6.72
N HIS A 144 6.63 16.78 6.55
CA HIS A 144 7.20 16.49 5.23
C HIS A 144 6.43 15.37 4.54
N SER A 145 6.17 14.26 5.23
CA SER A 145 5.41 13.14 4.69
C SER A 145 4.00 13.53 4.23
N VAL A 146 3.30 14.32 5.04
CA VAL A 146 1.98 14.87 4.66
C VAL A 146 2.09 15.79 3.44
N LYS A 147 3.12 16.65 3.38
CA LYS A 147 3.33 17.54 2.24
C LYS A 147 3.58 16.75 0.95
N ASP A 148 4.38 15.68 1.01
CA ASP A 148 4.66 14.85 -0.16
C ASP A 148 3.41 14.12 -0.64
N LEU A 149 2.56 13.65 0.28
CA LEU A 149 1.26 13.07 -0.07
C LEU A 149 0.34 14.10 -0.75
N LEU A 150 0.26 15.32 -0.21
CA LEU A 150 -0.51 16.42 -0.81
C LEU A 150 0.02 16.81 -2.19
N ASN A 151 1.35 16.83 -2.38
CA ASN A 151 1.96 17.07 -3.68
C ASN A 151 1.60 16.01 -4.72
N SER A 152 1.31 14.80 -4.28
CA SER A 152 0.79 13.71 -5.14
C SER A 152 -0.72 13.84 -5.43
N GLY A 153 -1.36 14.91 -4.98
CA GLY A 153 -2.78 15.17 -5.18
C GLY A 153 -3.70 14.33 -4.29
N ILE A 154 -3.19 13.82 -3.18
CA ILE A 154 -3.95 13.00 -2.21
C ILE A 154 -4.13 13.78 -0.92
N GLN A 155 -5.38 14.03 -0.56
CA GLN A 155 -5.74 14.57 0.74
C GLN A 155 -6.10 13.42 1.69
N PRO A 156 -5.35 13.18 2.77
CA PRO A 156 -5.74 12.15 3.75
C PRO A 156 -6.95 12.61 4.55
N ASP A 157 -7.83 11.67 4.86
CA ASP A 157 -8.97 11.90 5.75
C ASP A 157 -8.53 11.81 7.24
N VAL A 158 -7.54 10.96 7.51
CA VAL A 158 -6.98 10.72 8.84
C VAL A 158 -5.46 10.66 8.78
N ILE A 159 -4.80 11.20 9.78
CA ILE A 159 -3.36 11.03 10.01
C ILE A 159 -3.20 10.13 11.24
N ALA A 160 -2.62 8.95 11.05
CA ALA A 160 -2.24 8.05 12.13
C ALA A 160 -0.74 8.21 12.41
N VAL A 161 -0.39 8.33 13.68
CA VAL A 161 0.98 8.64 14.08
C VAL A 161 1.61 7.45 14.81
N SER A 162 2.68 6.91 14.24
CA SER A 162 3.53 5.96 14.94
C SER A 162 4.46 6.70 15.91
N TYR A 163 4.50 6.24 17.15
CA TYR A 163 5.23 6.88 18.24
C TYR A 163 6.43 6.05 18.66
N THR A 164 7.61 6.64 18.72
CA THR A 164 8.85 5.88 19.02
C THR A 164 9.15 5.70 20.49
N HIS A 165 8.38 6.33 21.40
CA HIS A 165 8.59 6.24 22.83
C HIS A 165 7.51 5.41 23.51
N LEU A 166 7.76 4.11 23.66
CA LEU A 166 7.04 3.26 24.60
C LEU A 166 7.73 3.39 25.96
N ARG A 167 7.06 3.93 26.94
CA ARG A 167 7.53 3.86 28.33
C ARG A 167 7.50 2.39 28.77
N ALA A 168 8.54 1.96 29.48
CA ALA A 168 8.67 0.57 29.96
C ALA A 168 7.52 0.09 30.90
N HIS A 169 6.52 0.92 31.14
CA HIS A 169 5.36 0.65 31.98
C HIS A 169 4.07 0.42 31.19
N GLU A 170 4.13 0.44 29.85
CA GLU A 170 2.94 0.29 28.97
C GLU A 170 2.91 -1.05 28.24
N THR A 171 3.78 -2.00 28.65
CA THR A 171 3.80 -3.39 28.14
C THR A 171 3.18 -4.36 29.14
#